data_28086537f05b3bf849594a1b091832fe
#
_entry.id   28086537f05b3bf849594a1b091832fe
#
_cell.length_a   1.000
_cell.length_b   1.000
_cell.length_c   1.000
_cell.angle_alpha   90.00
_cell.angle_beta   90.00
_cell.angle_gamma   90.00
#
_symmetry.space_group_name_H-M   'P 1'
#
loop_
_entity.id
_entity.type
_entity.pdbx_description
1 polymer ?
#
loop_
_entity_poly.entity_id
_entity_poly.type
_entity_poly.pdbx_seq_one_letter_code
_entity_poly.pdbx_strand_id
1 'polypeptide(L)'
;MKRTTYAALLLAVGIGLVAATPRLGAAQRKAPPGGAYKKVSALVPLPDFLPGLGTLYADPATLPAGPFLAYDRHGNLVSSIYMIPLKDMDAQKAFAGLKTGQGERVDHVDVVYNAGHPGVAEPHYHIILWYVSPAKATALK
;
A
#
# COMPACT_ATOMS: atom_id res chain seq x y z
N MET A 1 59.74 49.01 13.99
CA MET A 1 58.82 48.12 14.71
C MET A 1 57.57 47.95 13.88
N LYS A 2 57.43 46.82 13.20
CA LYS A 2 56.23 46.50 12.37
C LYS A 2 55.27 45.61 13.22
N ARG A 3 54.05 46.11 13.49
CA ARG A 3 53.00 45.37 14.19
C ARG A 3 52.20 44.59 13.15
N THR A 4 52.26 43.27 13.22
CA THR A 4 51.51 42.36 12.38
C THR A 4 50.19 42.06 13.11
N THR A 5 49.04 42.48 12.50
CA THR A 5 47.71 42.25 13.01
C THR A 5 47.20 40.93 12.44
N TYR A 6 46.96 39.91 13.29
CA TYR A 6 46.32 38.66 12.87
C TYR A 6 44.80 38.83 12.94
N ALA A 7 44.13 38.74 11.78
CA ALA A 7 42.68 38.67 11.71
C ALA A 7 42.25 37.25 11.95
N ALA A 8 41.51 37.01 13.02
CA ALA A 8 40.89 35.71 13.30
C ALA A 8 39.61 35.53 12.47
N LEU A 9 39.63 34.54 11.56
CA LEU A 9 38.50 34.15 10.73
C LEU A 9 37.63 33.19 11.54
N LEU A 10 36.47 33.65 12.05
CA LEU A 10 35.47 32.80 12.70
C LEU A 10 34.65 32.05 11.64
N LEU A 11 34.88 30.75 11.51
CA LEU A 11 34.09 29.86 10.66
C LEU A 11 32.80 29.49 11.39
N ALA A 12 31.65 30.08 11.05
CA ALA A 12 30.36 29.71 11.57
C ALA A 12 29.90 28.41 10.85
N VAL A 13 30.01 27.28 11.55
CA VAL A 13 29.38 26.00 11.11
C VAL A 13 27.90 26.06 11.35
N GLY A 14 27.11 26.36 10.31
CA GLY A 14 25.67 26.27 10.34
C GLY A 14 25.25 24.81 10.35
N ILE A 15 24.77 24.32 11.51
CA ILE A 15 24.11 23.01 11.62
C ILE A 15 22.74 23.15 10.98
N GLY A 16 22.63 22.79 9.69
CA GLY A 16 21.35 22.70 9.01
C GLY A 16 20.53 21.58 9.61
N LEU A 17 19.46 21.94 10.31
CA LEU A 17 18.43 21.00 10.79
C LEU A 17 17.69 20.47 9.56
N VAL A 18 18.08 19.30 9.06
CA VAL A 18 17.34 18.59 8.00
C VAL A 18 16.08 18.04 8.66
N ALA A 19 14.97 18.75 8.50
CA ALA A 19 13.66 18.25 8.88
C ALA A 19 13.38 17.00 8.04
N ALA A 20 13.41 15.84 8.67
CA ALA A 20 13.01 14.59 8.05
C ALA A 20 11.53 14.66 7.72
N THR A 21 11.17 14.90 6.46
CA THR A 21 9.80 14.77 6.00
C THR A 21 9.35 13.31 6.20
N PRO A 22 8.23 13.05 6.90
CA PRO A 22 7.75 11.68 7.07
C PRO A 22 7.48 11.10 5.67
N ARG A 23 8.13 9.98 5.35
CA ARG A 23 7.89 9.27 4.10
C ARG A 23 6.45 8.78 4.14
N LEU A 24 5.61 9.22 3.20
CA LEU A 24 4.21 8.79 3.06
C LEU A 24 4.04 7.25 3.14
N GLY A 25 5.05 6.48 2.72
CA GLY A 25 5.05 5.03 2.82
C GLY A 25 5.01 4.43 4.24
N ALA A 26 5.46 5.17 5.26
CA ALA A 26 5.43 4.66 6.64
C ALA A 26 4.00 4.62 7.20
N ALA A 27 3.10 5.52 6.77
CA ALA A 27 1.72 5.58 7.23
C ALA A 27 0.86 4.38 6.77
N GLN A 28 1.18 3.79 5.62
CA GLN A 28 0.42 2.66 5.08
C GLN A 28 0.82 1.30 5.67
N ARG A 29 1.92 1.20 6.42
CA ARG A 29 2.37 -0.05 7.03
C ARG A 29 1.49 -0.54 8.18
N LYS A 30 0.67 0.35 8.75
CA LYS A 30 -0.27 0.06 9.83
C LYS A 30 -1.68 0.51 9.47
N ALA A 31 -2.66 -0.31 9.85
CA ALA A 31 -4.07 0.05 9.71
C ALA A 31 -4.49 1.04 10.81
N PRO A 32 -5.34 2.04 10.49
CA PRO A 32 -5.82 2.39 9.15
C PRO A 32 -4.75 3.12 8.32
N PRO A 33 -4.72 2.94 6.98
CA PRO A 33 -3.67 3.53 6.14
C PRO A 33 -3.73 5.07 6.01
N GLY A 34 -4.80 5.69 6.48
CA GLY A 34 -5.00 7.13 6.39
C GLY A 34 -5.40 7.62 4.98
N GLY A 35 -5.47 8.95 4.81
CA GLY A 35 -5.84 9.58 3.53
C GLY A 35 -7.25 9.24 3.07
N ALA A 36 -7.42 8.99 1.76
CA ALA A 36 -8.72 8.67 1.15
C ALA A 36 -9.17 7.22 1.38
N TYR A 37 -8.31 6.36 1.95
CA TYR A 37 -8.63 4.94 2.16
C TYR A 37 -9.79 4.75 3.15
N LYS A 38 -10.73 3.88 2.78
CA LYS A 38 -11.85 3.46 3.60
C LYS A 38 -11.80 1.94 3.81
N LYS A 39 -12.27 1.45 4.96
CA LYS A 39 -12.44 0.02 5.18
C LYS A 39 -13.46 -0.51 4.18
N VAL A 40 -13.16 -1.62 3.49
CA VAL A 40 -14.02 -2.15 2.43
C VAL A 40 -15.37 -2.61 2.99
N SER A 41 -15.42 -3.13 4.21
CA SER A 41 -16.68 -3.49 4.90
C SER A 41 -17.61 -2.29 5.18
N ALA A 42 -17.09 -1.07 5.13
CA ALA A 42 -17.91 0.15 5.20
C ALA A 42 -18.46 0.59 3.83
N LEU A 43 -17.97 0.02 2.73
CA LEU A 43 -18.38 0.35 1.36
C LEU A 43 -19.31 -0.70 0.77
N VAL A 44 -19.12 -1.97 1.13
CA VAL A 44 -19.87 -3.12 0.61
C VAL A 44 -20.14 -4.13 1.75
N PRO A 45 -21.18 -4.97 1.66
CA PRO A 45 -21.57 -5.91 2.72
C PRO A 45 -20.60 -7.11 2.80
N LEU A 46 -19.39 -6.86 3.24
CA LEU A 46 -18.36 -7.87 3.51
C LEU A 46 -17.95 -7.85 4.98
N PRO A 47 -17.48 -8.97 5.54
CA PRO A 47 -16.90 -9.00 6.88
C PRO A 47 -15.69 -8.06 7.00
N ASP A 48 -15.44 -7.55 8.21
CA ASP A 48 -14.29 -6.69 8.50
C ASP A 48 -12.95 -7.38 8.25
N PHE A 49 -12.91 -8.69 8.48
CA PHE A 49 -11.73 -9.52 8.24
C PHE A 49 -12.12 -10.69 7.34
N LEU A 50 -11.43 -10.83 6.22
CA LEU A 50 -11.61 -11.90 5.25
C LEU A 50 -10.53 -12.96 5.48
N PRO A 51 -10.89 -14.21 5.86
CA PRO A 51 -9.91 -15.28 5.96
C PRO A 51 -9.11 -15.44 4.66
N GLY A 52 -7.80 -15.58 4.79
CA GLY A 52 -6.89 -15.66 3.64
C GLY A 52 -6.52 -14.33 2.98
N LEU A 53 -7.17 -13.22 3.34
CA LEU A 53 -6.86 -11.89 2.79
C LEU A 53 -6.54 -10.86 3.87
N GLY A 54 -7.31 -10.84 4.98
CA GLY A 54 -7.16 -9.86 6.05
C GLY A 54 -8.24 -8.78 6.06
N THR A 55 -7.99 -7.67 6.75
CA THR A 55 -8.84 -6.47 6.73
C THR A 55 -8.47 -5.59 5.55
N LEU A 56 -9.43 -5.30 4.68
CA LEU A 56 -9.20 -4.56 3.43
C LEU A 56 -9.54 -3.08 3.56
N TYR A 57 -8.69 -2.25 2.96
CA TYR A 57 -8.92 -0.82 2.76
C TYR A 57 -8.73 -0.46 1.29
N ALA A 58 -9.57 0.41 0.74
CA ALA A 58 -9.47 0.91 -0.62
C ALA A 58 -9.73 2.42 -0.67
N ASP A 59 -9.09 3.09 -1.61
CA ASP A 59 -9.49 4.44 -2.01
C ASP A 59 -10.68 4.30 -2.98
N PRO A 60 -11.88 4.84 -2.64
CA PRO A 60 -13.06 4.74 -3.51
C PRO A 60 -12.85 5.26 -4.93
N ALA A 61 -11.93 6.21 -5.13
CA ALA A 61 -11.63 6.77 -6.45
C ALA A 61 -10.88 5.78 -7.36
N THR A 62 -10.32 4.69 -6.83
CA THR A 62 -9.57 3.67 -7.59
C THR A 62 -10.37 2.42 -7.90
N LEU A 63 -11.61 2.35 -7.43
CA LEU A 63 -12.47 1.17 -7.63
C LEU A 63 -12.93 1.04 -9.09
N PRO A 64 -13.15 -0.18 -9.60
CA PRO A 64 -12.96 -1.46 -8.91
C PRO A 64 -11.53 -1.99 -8.90
N ALA A 65 -10.60 -1.42 -9.67
CA ALA A 65 -9.28 -1.99 -9.88
C ALA A 65 -8.40 -2.03 -8.61
N GLY A 66 -8.55 -1.07 -7.69
CA GLY A 66 -7.71 -0.94 -6.50
C GLY A 66 -6.50 -0.01 -6.69
N PRO A 67 -5.48 -0.05 -5.81
CA PRO A 67 -5.16 -1.16 -4.91
C PRO A 67 -6.08 -1.26 -3.69
N PHE A 68 -6.35 -2.48 -3.29
CA PHE A 68 -6.85 -2.79 -1.95
C PHE A 68 -5.65 -3.11 -1.06
N LEU A 69 -5.51 -2.41 0.05
CA LEU A 69 -4.47 -2.68 1.04
C LEU A 69 -5.02 -3.65 2.09
N ALA A 70 -4.35 -4.78 2.27
CA ALA A 70 -4.76 -5.83 3.19
C ALA A 70 -3.88 -5.85 4.45
N TYR A 71 -4.52 -6.00 5.61
CA TYR A 71 -3.87 -5.97 6.91
C TYR A 71 -4.22 -7.19 7.74
N ASP A 72 -3.23 -7.71 8.47
CA ASP A 72 -3.45 -8.77 9.45
C ASP A 72 -4.25 -8.27 10.67
N ARG A 73 -4.57 -9.17 11.63
CA ARG A 73 -5.30 -8.81 12.86
C ARG A 73 -4.53 -7.86 13.77
N HIS A 74 -3.22 -7.73 13.60
CA HIS A 74 -2.35 -6.79 14.32
C HIS A 74 -2.22 -5.44 13.60
N GLY A 75 -2.93 -5.28 12.47
CA GLY A 75 -2.92 -4.07 11.66
C GLY A 75 -1.62 -3.89 10.86
N ASN A 76 -0.85 -4.95 10.60
CA ASN A 76 0.32 -4.86 9.71
C ASN A 76 -0.11 -5.06 8.26
N LEU A 77 0.42 -4.26 7.35
CA LEU A 77 0.21 -4.42 5.92
C LEU A 77 0.81 -5.76 5.46
N VAL A 78 0.01 -6.61 4.81
CA VAL A 78 0.42 -7.94 4.34
C VAL A 78 0.38 -8.08 2.83
N SER A 79 -0.48 -7.33 2.13
CA SER A 79 -0.53 -7.35 0.67
C SER A 79 -1.18 -6.11 0.06
N SER A 80 -0.96 -5.92 -1.25
CA SER A 80 -1.79 -5.09 -2.12
C SER A 80 -2.49 -5.97 -3.14
N ILE A 81 -3.79 -5.73 -3.38
CA ILE A 81 -4.62 -6.55 -4.25
C ILE A 81 -5.20 -5.65 -5.34
N TYR A 82 -5.19 -6.15 -6.57
CA TYR A 82 -5.89 -5.53 -7.70
C TYR A 82 -6.97 -6.48 -8.20
N MET A 83 -8.12 -5.92 -8.60
CA MET A 83 -9.20 -6.67 -9.24
C MET A 83 -9.25 -6.29 -10.72
N ILE A 84 -9.03 -7.26 -11.59
CA ILE A 84 -9.00 -7.07 -13.04
C ILE A 84 -10.18 -7.83 -13.66
N PRO A 85 -11.25 -7.15 -14.10
CA PRO A 85 -12.41 -7.79 -14.71
C PRO A 85 -12.03 -8.54 -16.00
N LEU A 86 -12.57 -9.74 -16.18
CA LEU A 86 -12.31 -10.52 -17.40
C LEU A 86 -12.71 -9.76 -18.66
N LYS A 87 -13.86 -9.06 -18.65
CA LYS A 87 -14.31 -8.23 -19.78
C LYS A 87 -13.28 -7.17 -20.19
N ASP A 88 -12.55 -6.60 -19.22
CA ASP A 88 -11.53 -5.60 -19.49
C ASP A 88 -10.27 -6.25 -20.08
N MET A 89 -9.93 -7.48 -19.66
CA MET A 89 -8.84 -8.28 -20.26
C MET A 89 -9.20 -8.68 -21.69
N ASP A 90 -10.42 -9.18 -21.92
CA ASP A 90 -10.90 -9.55 -23.27
C ASP A 90 -10.91 -8.33 -24.20
N ALA A 91 -11.25 -7.15 -23.69
CA ALA A 91 -11.17 -5.89 -24.40
C ALA A 91 -9.74 -5.34 -24.56
N GLN A 92 -8.72 -6.08 -24.13
CA GLN A 92 -7.31 -5.69 -24.18
C GLN A 92 -7.01 -4.35 -23.51
N LYS A 93 -7.76 -4.01 -22.46
CA LYS A 93 -7.60 -2.78 -21.70
C LYS A 93 -6.28 -2.78 -20.93
N ALA A 94 -5.50 -1.70 -21.05
CA ALA A 94 -4.27 -1.54 -20.29
C ALA A 94 -4.56 -1.07 -18.85
N PHE A 95 -3.89 -1.67 -17.88
CA PHE A 95 -3.86 -1.25 -16.48
C PHE A 95 -2.44 -0.78 -16.15
N ALA A 96 -2.16 0.49 -16.36
CA ALA A 96 -0.84 1.07 -16.15
C ALA A 96 -0.82 2.01 -14.93
N GLY A 97 0.34 2.12 -14.29
CA GLY A 97 0.56 3.05 -13.18
C GLY A 97 -0.21 2.70 -11.89
N LEU A 98 -0.62 1.44 -11.73
CA LEU A 98 -1.28 0.97 -10.51
C LEU A 98 -0.36 1.18 -9.30
N LYS A 99 -0.87 1.83 -8.26
CA LYS A 99 -0.12 2.06 -7.02
C LYS A 99 -0.04 0.77 -6.22
N THR A 100 1.03 0.59 -5.45
CA THR A 100 1.19 -0.51 -4.49
C THR A 100 1.22 0.03 -3.06
N GLY A 101 1.20 -0.84 -2.06
CA GLY A 101 1.57 -0.49 -0.69
C GLY A 101 3.00 0.07 -0.69
N GLN A 102 3.17 1.31 -0.23
CA GLN A 102 4.44 2.00 -0.39
C GLN A 102 5.50 1.50 0.60
N GLY A 103 6.71 1.28 0.07
CA GLY A 103 7.89 0.96 0.86
C GLY A 103 7.98 -0.50 1.32
N GLU A 104 7.11 -1.38 0.81
CA GLU A 104 7.17 -2.82 1.07
C GLU A 104 7.86 -3.56 -0.08
N ARG A 105 8.65 -4.57 0.29
CA ARG A 105 9.23 -5.50 -0.67
C ARG A 105 8.21 -6.60 -0.97
N VAL A 106 7.93 -6.84 -2.25
CA VAL A 106 7.10 -7.98 -2.67
C VAL A 106 7.88 -9.26 -2.44
N ASP A 107 7.29 -10.20 -1.72
CA ASP A 107 7.82 -11.56 -1.48
C ASP A 107 7.42 -12.47 -2.64
N HIS A 108 6.11 -12.53 -2.96
CA HIS A 108 5.57 -13.32 -4.07
C HIS A 108 4.27 -12.69 -4.59
N VAL A 109 3.78 -13.21 -5.71
CA VAL A 109 2.55 -12.76 -6.37
C VAL A 109 1.65 -13.94 -6.63
N ASP A 110 0.37 -13.81 -6.24
CA ASP A 110 -0.68 -14.74 -6.62
C ASP A 110 -1.61 -14.10 -7.66
N VAL A 111 -2.10 -14.92 -8.59
CA VAL A 111 -3.13 -14.54 -9.56
C VAL A 111 -4.28 -15.52 -9.41
N VAL A 112 -5.39 -15.06 -8.84
CA VAL A 112 -6.50 -15.91 -8.42
C VAL A 112 -7.78 -15.52 -9.13
N TYR A 113 -8.40 -16.46 -9.84
CA TYR A 113 -9.72 -16.26 -10.44
C TYR A 113 -10.81 -16.16 -9.37
N ASN A 114 -11.74 -15.22 -9.56
CA ASN A 114 -12.94 -15.08 -8.76
C ASN A 114 -14.17 -14.95 -9.68
N ALA A 115 -15.19 -15.76 -9.43
CA ALA A 115 -16.42 -15.75 -10.23
C ALA A 115 -17.34 -14.57 -9.94
N GLY A 116 -17.03 -13.79 -8.93
CA GLY A 116 -17.80 -12.67 -8.41
C GLY A 116 -18.03 -12.78 -6.91
N HIS A 117 -18.18 -11.64 -6.25
CA HIS A 117 -18.46 -11.54 -4.81
C HIS A 117 -19.28 -10.25 -4.53
N PRO A 118 -19.82 -10.06 -3.30
CA PRO A 118 -20.51 -8.82 -2.94
C PRO A 118 -19.66 -7.59 -3.27
N GLY A 119 -20.27 -6.62 -3.96
CA GLY A 119 -19.62 -5.42 -4.46
C GLY A 119 -19.03 -5.53 -5.86
N VAL A 120 -18.70 -6.75 -6.36
CA VAL A 120 -18.25 -7.01 -7.74
C VAL A 120 -18.83 -8.33 -8.22
N ALA A 121 -19.99 -8.27 -8.87
CA ALA A 121 -20.73 -9.47 -9.32
C ALA A 121 -20.12 -10.12 -10.58
N GLU A 122 -19.25 -9.42 -11.30
CA GLU A 122 -18.66 -9.93 -12.54
C GLU A 122 -17.38 -10.76 -12.27
N PRO A 123 -17.08 -11.76 -13.12
CA PRO A 123 -15.85 -12.54 -13.03
C PRO A 123 -14.61 -11.66 -13.21
N HIS A 124 -13.60 -11.88 -12.39
CA HIS A 124 -12.37 -11.11 -12.38
C HIS A 124 -11.20 -11.91 -11.82
N TYR A 125 -9.98 -11.43 -12.03
CA TYR A 125 -8.79 -11.92 -11.33
C TYR A 125 -8.40 -10.99 -10.19
N HIS A 126 -8.04 -11.58 -9.05
CA HIS A 126 -7.26 -10.91 -8.02
C HIS A 126 -5.77 -11.09 -8.33
N ILE A 127 -5.04 -10.01 -8.49
CA ILE A 127 -3.57 -10.00 -8.54
C ILE A 127 -3.12 -9.52 -7.17
N ILE A 128 -2.48 -10.39 -6.40
CA ILE A 128 -2.12 -10.17 -4.99
C ILE A 128 -0.61 -10.08 -4.89
N LEU A 129 -0.10 -8.90 -4.55
CA LEU A 129 1.32 -8.68 -4.25
C LEU A 129 1.51 -8.87 -2.75
N TRP A 130 2.07 -9.99 -2.34
CA TRP A 130 2.33 -10.32 -0.95
C TRP A 130 3.62 -9.68 -0.43
N TYR A 131 3.56 -9.12 0.77
CA TYR A 131 4.69 -8.54 1.50
C TYR A 131 5.16 -9.44 2.65
N VAL A 132 4.54 -10.58 2.79
CA VAL A 132 4.82 -11.61 3.79
C VAL A 132 5.06 -12.93 3.08
N SER A 133 5.72 -13.89 3.77
CA SER A 133 5.96 -15.22 3.21
C SER A 133 4.67 -16.00 2.97
N PRO A 134 4.68 -17.01 2.07
CA PRO A 134 3.51 -17.87 1.82
C PRO A 134 2.94 -18.49 3.09
N ALA A 135 3.80 -18.90 4.03
CA ALA A 135 3.37 -19.46 5.32
C ALA A 135 2.56 -18.44 6.14
N LYS A 136 2.95 -17.17 6.16
CA LYS A 136 2.21 -16.10 6.85
C LYS A 136 0.92 -15.76 6.10
N ALA A 137 0.93 -15.71 4.78
CA ALA A 137 -0.27 -15.47 3.97
C ALA A 137 -1.34 -16.55 4.24
N THR A 138 -0.96 -17.82 4.23
CA THR A 138 -1.84 -18.96 4.55
C THR A 138 -2.36 -18.93 5.99
N ALA A 139 -1.64 -18.33 6.92
CA ALA A 139 -2.02 -18.23 8.34
C ALA A 139 -3.01 -17.08 8.63
N LEU A 140 -3.43 -16.29 7.66
CA LEU A 140 -4.45 -15.23 7.82
C LEU A 140 -5.84 -15.87 8.01
N LYS A 141 -6.26 -15.99 9.28
CA LYS A 141 -7.53 -16.64 9.68
C LYS A 141 -8.38 -15.72 10.55
#